data_d220fa30c027a2f08b5d120a0fc2b927
#
_entry.id   d220fa30c027a2f08b5d120a0fc2b927
#
_cell.length_a   1.000
_cell.length_b   1.000
_cell.length_c   1.000
_cell.angle_alpha   90.00
_cell.angle_beta   90.00
_cell.angle_gamma   90.00
#
_symmetry.space_group_name_H-M   'P 1'
#
loop_
_entity.id
_entity.type
_entity.pdbx_description
1 polymer ?
#
loop_
_entity_poly.entity_id
_entity_poly.type
_entity_poly.pdbx_seq_one_letter_code
_entity_poly.pdbx_strand_id
1 'polypeptide(L)'
;MAAQQLGGDSSMPSPILQPVVALVLWSMVMWAWLYATRIPAMQRAKVALDPALTSADLAARLPPQVRWKADNYNHLMEQPTLFYAIALTLAVAGHGDGLNAALAWGYVGLRVAHSLVQATVNVIMLRWALFMLASLVLLGLAAQAAAVVF
;
A
#
# COMPACT_ATOMS: atom_id res chain seq x y z
N MET A 1 32.80 -24.53 36.28
CA MET A 1 32.15 -24.87 35.00
C MET A 1 30.82 -24.17 34.97
N ALA A 2 30.78 -23.01 34.36
CA ALA A 2 29.54 -22.21 34.18
C ALA A 2 28.91 -22.64 32.85
N ALA A 3 27.76 -23.29 32.95
CA ALA A 3 26.95 -23.59 31.79
C ALA A 3 26.34 -22.26 31.29
N GLN A 4 26.84 -21.79 30.19
CA GLN A 4 26.33 -20.62 29.49
C GLN A 4 24.95 -20.99 28.93
N GLN A 5 23.90 -20.48 29.59
CA GLN A 5 22.55 -20.54 29.08
C GLN A 5 22.51 -19.72 27.79
N LEU A 6 22.54 -20.41 26.68
CA LEU A 6 22.09 -19.91 25.39
C LEU A 6 20.56 -19.78 25.47
N GLY A 7 20.10 -18.76 26.17
CA GLY A 7 18.72 -18.30 26.05
C GLY A 7 18.54 -17.75 24.65
N GLY A 8 18.01 -18.58 23.75
CA GLY A 8 17.49 -18.10 22.48
C GLY A 8 16.36 -17.13 22.79
N ASP A 9 16.67 -15.83 22.77
CA ASP A 9 15.68 -14.78 22.73
C ASP A 9 14.92 -14.94 21.41
N SER A 10 13.81 -15.68 21.46
CA SER A 10 12.85 -15.71 20.37
C SER A 10 12.15 -14.36 20.34
N SER A 11 12.88 -13.33 19.89
CA SER A 11 12.35 -12.00 19.69
C SER A 11 11.17 -12.11 18.74
N MET A 12 9.97 -11.93 19.30
CA MET A 12 8.74 -11.87 18.49
C MET A 12 8.93 -10.84 17.38
N PRO A 13 8.50 -11.13 16.16
CA PRO A 13 8.62 -10.17 15.06
C PRO A 13 8.01 -8.83 15.46
N SER A 14 8.69 -7.73 15.14
CA SER A 14 8.21 -6.38 15.45
C SER A 14 6.76 -6.18 14.98
N PRO A 15 5.84 -5.74 15.85
CA PRO A 15 4.41 -5.64 15.51
C PRO A 15 4.09 -4.78 14.29
N ILE A 16 4.92 -3.78 13.98
CA ILE A 16 4.76 -2.91 12.81
C ILE A 16 4.95 -3.66 11.47
N LEU A 17 5.55 -4.84 11.48
CA LEU A 17 5.69 -5.68 10.28
C LEU A 17 4.36 -6.26 9.81
N GLN A 18 3.40 -6.45 10.71
CA GLN A 18 2.08 -6.96 10.34
C GLN A 18 1.34 -6.02 9.37
N PRO A 19 1.16 -4.71 9.66
CA PRO A 19 0.55 -3.78 8.70
C PRO A 19 1.36 -3.64 7.39
N VAL A 20 2.70 -3.77 7.42
CA VAL A 20 3.52 -3.80 6.21
C VAL A 20 3.09 -4.96 5.30
N VAL A 21 3.06 -6.17 5.84
CA VAL A 21 2.65 -7.36 5.07
C VAL A 21 1.18 -7.26 4.64
N ALA A 22 0.29 -6.76 5.50
CA ALA A 22 -1.12 -6.57 5.17
C ALA A 22 -1.31 -5.65 3.95
N LEU A 23 -0.57 -4.55 3.85
CA LEU A 23 -0.67 -3.63 2.71
C LEU A 23 -0.08 -4.23 1.43
N VAL A 24 0.99 -5.02 1.53
CA VAL A 24 1.53 -5.78 0.39
C VAL A 24 0.49 -6.77 -0.13
N LEU A 25 -0.13 -7.55 0.76
CA LEU A 25 -1.19 -8.50 0.39
C LEU A 25 -2.39 -7.79 -0.23
N TRP A 26 -2.79 -6.64 0.32
CA TRP A 26 -3.84 -5.81 -0.29
C TRP A 26 -3.46 -5.35 -1.70
N SER A 27 -2.22 -4.93 -1.92
CA SER A 27 -1.74 -4.56 -3.25
C SER A 27 -1.80 -5.72 -4.24
N MET A 28 -1.53 -6.96 -3.80
CA MET A 28 -1.70 -8.15 -4.62
C MET A 28 -3.17 -8.45 -4.95
N VAL A 29 -4.10 -8.22 -4.00
CA VAL A 29 -5.54 -8.31 -4.27
C VAL A 29 -5.95 -7.30 -5.35
N MET A 30 -5.47 -6.06 -5.27
CA MET A 30 -5.76 -5.04 -6.28
C MET A 30 -5.12 -5.34 -7.63
N TRP A 31 -3.93 -5.92 -7.65
CA TRP A 31 -3.29 -6.43 -8.86
C TRP A 31 -4.16 -7.51 -9.53
N ALA A 32 -4.62 -8.50 -8.77
CA ALA A 32 -5.48 -9.55 -9.31
C ALA A 32 -6.81 -8.98 -9.84
N TRP A 33 -7.43 -8.05 -9.10
CA TRP A 33 -8.68 -7.40 -9.53
C TRP A 33 -8.51 -6.55 -10.79
N LEU A 34 -7.39 -5.83 -10.90
CA LEU A 34 -7.02 -5.11 -12.12
C LEU A 34 -7.04 -6.05 -13.34
N TYR A 35 -6.30 -7.15 -13.29
CA TYR A 35 -6.20 -8.06 -14.45
C TYR A 35 -7.50 -8.83 -14.71
N ALA A 36 -8.20 -9.27 -13.67
CA ALA A 36 -9.50 -9.93 -13.80
C ALA A 36 -10.56 -9.05 -14.51
N THR A 37 -10.43 -7.72 -14.42
CA THR A 37 -11.36 -6.79 -15.10
C THR A 37 -10.79 -6.27 -16.42
N ARG A 38 -9.49 -6.03 -16.51
CA ARG A 38 -8.84 -5.44 -17.69
C ARG A 38 -8.78 -6.41 -18.88
N ILE A 39 -8.40 -7.66 -18.65
CA ILE A 39 -8.24 -8.65 -19.73
C ILE A 39 -9.57 -8.88 -20.47
N PRO A 40 -10.69 -9.19 -19.80
CA PRO A 40 -11.97 -9.34 -20.49
C PRO A 40 -12.45 -8.06 -21.18
N ALA A 41 -12.18 -6.88 -20.60
CA ALA A 41 -12.56 -5.61 -21.21
C ALA A 41 -11.79 -5.35 -22.50
N MET A 42 -10.49 -5.63 -22.55
CA MET A 42 -9.66 -5.52 -23.77
C MET A 42 -10.14 -6.48 -24.85
N GLN A 43 -10.47 -7.71 -24.49
CA GLN A 43 -11.01 -8.71 -25.44
C GLN A 43 -12.34 -8.25 -26.05
N ARG A 44 -13.27 -7.76 -25.23
CA ARG A 44 -14.58 -7.24 -25.69
C ARG A 44 -14.43 -6.01 -26.58
N ALA A 45 -13.51 -5.12 -26.26
CA ALA A 45 -13.22 -3.93 -27.03
C ALA A 45 -12.38 -4.22 -28.30
N LYS A 46 -11.98 -5.49 -28.53
CA LYS A 46 -11.13 -5.91 -29.64
C LYS A 46 -9.89 -5.01 -29.80
N VAL A 47 -9.27 -4.65 -28.66
CA VAL A 47 -8.11 -3.78 -28.67
C VAL A 47 -6.94 -4.52 -29.33
N ALA A 48 -6.48 -4.02 -30.47
CA ALA A 48 -5.26 -4.52 -31.10
C ALA A 48 -4.06 -4.20 -30.20
N LEU A 49 -3.23 -5.21 -29.95
CA LEU A 49 -1.97 -5.05 -29.18
C LEU A 49 -0.90 -4.55 -30.17
N ASP A 50 -0.95 -3.27 -30.48
CA ASP A 50 0.05 -2.59 -31.31
C ASP A 50 1.17 -2.04 -30.40
N PRO A 51 2.45 -2.41 -30.64
CA PRO A 51 3.59 -1.88 -29.88
C PRO A 51 3.72 -0.36 -29.90
N ALA A 52 3.12 0.32 -30.90
CA ALA A 52 3.12 1.79 -31.00
C ALA A 52 2.14 2.47 -30.01
N LEU A 53 1.21 1.71 -29.41
CA LEU A 53 0.25 2.28 -28.47
C LEU A 53 0.87 2.47 -27.09
N THR A 54 0.66 3.65 -26.53
CA THR A 54 1.02 3.92 -25.13
C THR A 54 0.01 3.29 -24.16
N SER A 55 0.41 3.18 -22.87
CA SER A 55 -0.52 2.74 -21.82
C SER A 55 -1.75 3.66 -21.70
N ALA A 56 -1.58 4.95 -21.99
CA ALA A 56 -2.68 5.93 -21.99
C ALA A 56 -3.66 5.68 -23.14
N ASP A 57 -3.16 5.38 -24.34
CA ASP A 57 -4.00 5.07 -25.50
C ASP A 57 -4.82 3.79 -25.26
N LEU A 58 -4.19 2.78 -24.67
CA LEU A 58 -4.88 1.54 -24.30
C LEU A 58 -5.95 1.81 -23.23
N ALA A 59 -5.63 2.62 -22.23
CA ALA A 59 -6.57 2.99 -21.17
C ALA A 59 -7.77 3.78 -21.71
N ALA A 60 -7.55 4.68 -22.69
CA ALA A 60 -8.61 5.48 -23.30
C ALA A 60 -9.69 4.64 -24.01
N ARG A 61 -9.32 3.43 -24.45
CA ARG A 61 -10.23 2.49 -25.13
C ARG A 61 -11.07 1.64 -24.18
N LEU A 62 -10.83 1.73 -22.86
CA LEU A 62 -11.49 0.91 -21.85
C LEU A 62 -12.52 1.72 -21.05
N PRO A 63 -13.58 1.08 -20.53
CA PRO A 63 -14.56 1.73 -19.66
C PRO A 63 -13.88 2.37 -18.43
N PRO A 64 -14.39 3.52 -17.94
CA PRO A 64 -13.81 4.21 -16.77
C PRO A 64 -13.64 3.29 -15.55
N GLN A 65 -14.61 2.43 -15.26
CA GLN A 65 -14.59 1.52 -14.13
C GLN A 65 -13.44 0.51 -14.18
N VAL A 66 -12.97 0.14 -15.38
CA VAL A 66 -11.80 -0.74 -15.56
C VAL A 66 -10.52 0.06 -15.32
N ARG A 67 -10.46 1.31 -15.80
CA ARG A 67 -9.31 2.21 -15.61
C ARG A 67 -9.08 2.54 -14.14
N TRP A 68 -10.13 2.79 -13.37
CA TRP A 68 -10.00 3.11 -11.94
C TRP A 68 -9.20 2.08 -11.14
N LYS A 69 -9.27 0.81 -11.51
CA LYS A 69 -8.52 -0.27 -10.86
C LYS A 69 -7.03 -0.20 -11.19
N ALA A 70 -6.70 0.14 -12.43
CA ALA A 70 -5.31 0.36 -12.83
C ALA A 70 -4.71 1.59 -12.15
N ASP A 71 -5.46 2.71 -12.15
CA ASP A 71 -5.05 3.95 -11.50
C ASP A 71 -4.84 3.75 -10.00
N ASN A 72 -5.74 2.98 -9.36
CA ASN A 72 -5.60 2.65 -7.95
C ASN A 72 -4.38 1.77 -7.66
N TYR A 73 -4.11 0.77 -8.49
CA TYR A 73 -2.92 -0.06 -8.34
C TYR A 73 -1.64 0.77 -8.46
N ASN A 74 -1.55 1.66 -9.45
CA ASN A 74 -0.42 2.56 -9.62
C ASN A 74 -0.27 3.47 -8.38
N HIS A 75 -1.36 4.01 -7.87
CA HIS A 75 -1.36 4.85 -6.67
C HIS A 75 -0.94 4.11 -5.39
N LEU A 76 -1.14 2.79 -5.33
CA LEU A 76 -0.60 1.94 -4.26
C LEU A 76 0.92 1.71 -4.39
N MET A 77 1.52 1.98 -5.56
CA MET A 77 2.98 1.89 -5.75
C MET A 77 3.70 3.23 -5.52
N GLU A 78 2.98 4.30 -5.26
CA GLU A 78 3.53 5.64 -4.98
C GLU A 78 3.82 5.85 -3.49
N GLN A 79 2.92 6.46 -2.75
CA GLN A 79 3.11 6.81 -1.34
C GLN A 79 3.38 5.61 -0.40
N PRO A 80 2.78 4.43 -0.56
CA PRO A 80 3.10 3.27 0.26
C PRO A 80 4.57 2.86 0.26
N THR A 81 5.35 3.20 -0.74
CA THR A 81 6.81 2.96 -0.74
C THR A 81 7.51 3.69 0.40
N LEU A 82 7.08 4.93 0.71
CA LEU A 82 7.56 5.71 1.85
C LEU A 82 7.14 5.06 3.17
N PHE A 83 5.90 4.57 3.25
CA PHE A 83 5.42 3.86 4.43
C PHE A 83 6.25 2.60 4.70
N TYR A 84 6.55 1.80 3.69
CA TYR A 84 7.39 0.61 3.86
C TYR A 84 8.78 0.98 4.39
N ALA A 85 9.42 1.99 3.82
CA ALA A 85 10.74 2.45 4.27
C ALA A 85 10.71 2.87 5.75
N ILE A 86 9.75 3.72 6.14
CA ILE A 86 9.63 4.23 7.52
C ILE A 86 9.28 3.11 8.51
N ALA A 87 8.33 2.23 8.17
CA ALA A 87 7.93 1.12 9.04
C ALA A 87 9.08 0.12 9.25
N LEU A 88 9.85 -0.19 8.21
CA LEU A 88 11.02 -1.05 8.32
C LEU A 88 12.13 -0.37 9.14
N THR A 89 12.34 0.93 9.00
CA THR A 89 13.29 1.70 9.82
C THR A 89 12.92 1.59 11.30
N LEU A 90 11.66 1.83 11.66
CA LEU A 90 11.18 1.71 13.05
C LEU A 90 11.30 0.27 13.57
N ALA A 91 11.03 -0.74 12.74
CA ALA A 91 11.19 -2.14 13.12
C ALA A 91 12.64 -2.49 13.44
N VAL A 92 13.58 -2.09 12.58
CA VAL A 92 15.02 -2.33 12.77
C VAL A 92 15.59 -1.56 13.96
N ALA A 93 15.09 -0.34 14.20
CA ALA A 93 15.47 0.48 15.35
C ALA A 93 14.87 -0.01 16.69
N GLY A 94 14.05 -1.08 16.70
CA GLY A 94 13.41 -1.59 17.91
C GLY A 94 12.23 -0.76 18.42
N HIS A 95 11.67 0.13 17.59
CA HIS A 95 10.56 1.03 17.91
C HIS A 95 9.28 0.72 17.11
N GLY A 96 9.10 -0.54 16.69
CA GLY A 96 7.96 -0.97 15.88
C GLY A 96 6.75 -1.46 16.66
N ASP A 97 6.59 -1.08 17.92
CA ASP A 97 5.49 -1.45 18.81
C ASP A 97 4.61 -0.24 19.22
N GLY A 98 3.68 -0.45 20.12
CA GLY A 98 2.87 0.59 20.76
C GLY A 98 2.22 1.54 19.75
N LEU A 99 2.49 2.84 19.92
CA LEU A 99 1.92 3.90 19.07
C LEU A 99 2.32 3.74 17.60
N ASN A 100 3.55 3.35 17.32
CA ASN A 100 4.04 3.22 15.94
C ASN A 100 3.32 2.09 15.20
N ALA A 101 3.09 0.95 15.85
CA ALA A 101 2.27 -0.13 15.26
C ALA A 101 0.82 0.31 15.07
N ALA A 102 0.23 1.04 16.01
CA ALA A 102 -1.14 1.56 15.88
C ALA A 102 -1.27 2.55 14.73
N LEU A 103 -0.34 3.50 14.59
CA LEU A 103 -0.30 4.44 13.45
C LEU A 103 -0.12 3.71 12.11
N ALA A 104 0.72 2.67 12.07
CA ALA A 104 0.91 1.88 10.88
C ALA A 104 -0.37 1.15 10.45
N TRP A 105 -1.12 0.56 11.39
CA TRP A 105 -2.43 0.00 11.10
C TRP A 105 -3.45 1.06 10.67
N GLY A 106 -3.44 2.24 11.29
CA GLY A 106 -4.26 3.39 10.88
C GLY A 106 -3.97 3.79 9.43
N TYR A 107 -2.70 3.89 9.05
CA TYR A 107 -2.30 4.16 7.68
C TYR A 107 -2.84 3.11 6.71
N VAL A 108 -2.63 1.83 7.02
CA VAL A 108 -3.11 0.71 6.15
C VAL A 108 -4.63 0.74 6.01
N GLY A 109 -5.37 0.93 7.11
CA GLY A 109 -6.83 1.04 7.07
C GLY A 109 -7.31 2.17 6.15
N LEU A 110 -6.69 3.36 6.24
CA LEU A 110 -6.99 4.50 5.38
C LEU A 110 -6.65 4.22 3.90
N ARG A 111 -5.52 3.54 3.64
CA ARG A 111 -5.12 3.16 2.27
C ARG A 111 -6.05 2.12 1.66
N VAL A 112 -6.52 1.15 2.44
CA VAL A 112 -7.53 0.17 1.99
C VAL A 112 -8.85 0.86 1.70
N ALA A 113 -9.34 1.74 2.58
CA ALA A 113 -10.57 2.50 2.37
C ALA A 113 -10.47 3.39 1.12
N HIS A 114 -9.37 4.14 0.96
CA HIS A 114 -9.09 4.94 -0.24
C HIS A 114 -9.13 4.08 -1.51
N SER A 115 -8.46 2.93 -1.47
CA SER A 115 -8.37 1.98 -2.58
C SER A 115 -9.75 1.44 -2.99
N LEU A 116 -10.59 1.06 -2.03
CA LEU A 116 -11.96 0.62 -2.29
C LEU A 116 -12.80 1.73 -2.93
N VAL A 117 -12.74 2.95 -2.40
CA VAL A 117 -13.47 4.11 -2.97
C VAL A 117 -13.01 4.36 -4.40
N GLN A 118 -11.71 4.36 -4.67
CA GLN A 118 -11.15 4.61 -5.99
C GLN A 118 -11.53 3.52 -7.00
N ALA A 119 -11.50 2.24 -6.59
CA ALA A 119 -11.76 1.12 -7.49
C ALA A 119 -13.26 0.88 -7.78
N THR A 120 -14.18 1.47 -6.97
CA THR A 120 -15.62 1.21 -7.06
C THR A 120 -16.43 2.44 -7.46
N VAL A 121 -16.54 3.44 -6.58
CA VAL A 121 -17.40 4.62 -6.75
C VAL A 121 -16.64 5.86 -7.24
N ASN A 122 -15.36 5.91 -7.02
CA ASN A 122 -14.42 6.94 -7.47
C ASN A 122 -14.82 8.39 -7.10
N VAL A 123 -15.39 8.59 -5.91
CA VAL A 123 -15.76 9.92 -5.42
C VAL A 123 -14.49 10.72 -5.07
N ILE A 124 -14.19 11.74 -5.88
CA ILE A 124 -12.90 12.46 -5.85
C ILE A 124 -12.64 13.09 -4.48
N MET A 125 -13.62 13.81 -3.90
CA MET A 125 -13.45 14.49 -2.61
C MET A 125 -13.19 13.49 -1.46
N LEU A 126 -13.88 12.34 -1.47
CA LEU A 126 -13.69 11.32 -0.45
C LEU A 126 -12.29 10.68 -0.58
N ARG A 127 -11.85 10.39 -1.79
CA ARG A 127 -10.48 9.91 -2.07
C ARG A 127 -9.44 10.91 -1.56
N TRP A 128 -9.62 12.19 -1.89
CA TRP A 128 -8.72 13.25 -1.45
C TRP A 128 -8.64 13.33 0.08
N ALA A 129 -9.79 13.30 0.77
CA ALA A 129 -9.83 13.34 2.23
C ALA A 129 -9.12 12.13 2.86
N LEU A 130 -9.38 10.91 2.37
CA LEU A 130 -8.72 9.69 2.85
C LEU A 130 -7.21 9.72 2.59
N PHE A 131 -6.80 10.24 1.43
CA PHE A 131 -5.39 10.40 1.10
C PHE A 131 -4.69 11.41 2.02
N MET A 132 -5.32 12.55 2.31
CA MET A 132 -4.79 13.55 3.23
C MET A 132 -4.64 12.99 4.64
N LEU A 133 -5.64 12.29 5.15
CA LEU A 133 -5.56 11.64 6.46
C LEU A 133 -4.44 10.61 6.51
N ALA A 134 -4.31 9.75 5.50
CA ALA A 134 -3.22 8.79 5.42
C ALA A 134 -1.85 9.48 5.38
N SER A 135 -1.73 10.60 4.65
CA SER A 135 -0.50 11.39 4.58
C SER A 135 -0.11 11.99 5.93
N LEU A 136 -1.08 12.47 6.72
CA LEU A 136 -0.83 12.97 8.06
C LEU A 136 -0.36 11.87 9.02
N VAL A 137 -0.96 10.68 8.93
CA VAL A 137 -0.51 9.51 9.71
C VAL A 137 0.91 9.11 9.32
N LEU A 138 1.21 9.08 8.02
CA LEU A 138 2.56 8.78 7.53
C LEU A 138 3.59 9.82 7.98
N LEU A 139 3.21 11.11 7.97
CA LEU A 139 4.06 12.19 8.49
C LEU A 139 4.37 11.98 9.98
N GLY A 140 3.37 11.57 10.78
CA GLY A 140 3.55 11.21 12.17
C GLY A 140 4.55 10.06 12.35
N LEU A 141 4.42 8.99 11.57
CA LEU A 141 5.38 7.87 11.57
C LEU A 141 6.78 8.33 11.16
N ALA A 142 6.89 9.20 10.14
CA ALA A 142 8.18 9.74 9.70
C ALA A 142 8.84 10.61 10.78
N ALA A 143 8.07 11.41 11.52
CA ALA A 143 8.56 12.19 12.65
C ALA A 143 9.07 11.29 13.78
N GLN A 144 8.36 10.19 14.10
CA GLN A 144 8.81 9.20 15.08
C GLN A 144 10.12 8.52 14.64
N ALA A 145 10.21 8.13 13.36
CA ALA A 145 11.44 7.53 12.84
C ALA A 145 12.61 8.53 12.87
N ALA A 146 12.38 9.79 12.53
CA ALA A 146 13.40 10.83 12.61
C ALA A 146 13.89 11.03 14.05
N ALA A 147 13.00 11.09 15.03
CA ALA A 147 13.35 11.23 16.44
C ALA A 147 14.14 10.05 17.02
N VAL A 148 14.06 8.87 16.38
CA VAL A 148 14.79 7.67 16.79
C VAL A 148 16.16 7.59 16.12
N VAL A 149 16.29 8.11 14.89
CA VAL A 149 17.51 7.98 14.08
C VAL A 149 18.48 9.14 14.31
N PHE A 150 17.95 10.34 14.61
CA PHE A 150 18.74 11.57 14.83
C PHE A 150 18.71 12.03 16.29
#